data_a62859cce648d023a62c3811597a2028
#
_entry.id   a62859cce648d023a62c3811597a2028
#
_cell.length_a   1.000
_cell.length_b   1.000
_cell.length_c   1.000
_cell.angle_alpha   90.00
_cell.angle_beta   90.00
_cell.angle_gamma   90.00
#
_symmetry.space_group_name_H-M   'P 1'
#
loop_
_entity.id
_entity.type
_entity.pdbx_description
1 polymer ?
#
loop_
_entity_poly.entity_id
_entity_poly.type
_entity_poly.pdbx_seq_one_letter_code
_entity_poly.pdbx_strand_id
1 'polypeptide(L)'
;MGQLKLFLSEVEFLTKVVEDAKIKGSAEIVFIYAGAAPGDHTKYLASLFPMIRFELYDPNKFIVKNSKMIKTHVQFFLEIDAQEWANYAKSHPDSYIAFCSDIRSEPATEENVERNMTMQREWWEVINPDLTMFKFRLPWNKGTTEYPEGEIYIQLYPGATSTETRLIFKKNAKMIKYDNEQYERALYYHNRISRSKEYTLSSGIVLDKCYDCTGFEFIMNEYIKLGINIKPLSMLLNEVQKNVAGAYKNIKTQTILQITKELDDYYRHQYEQCGYKSCAVCPSGSRQIKVLSIATIENEENEKKTRTMDIRKNKTKSPKSPKSAEISRNQP
;
A
#
# COMPACT_ATOMS: atom_id res chain seq x y z
N MET A 1 0.38 7.03 18.14
CA MET A 1 0.87 6.74 16.77
C MET A 1 -0.17 6.11 15.87
N GLY A 2 -1.14 5.33 16.37
CA GLY A 2 -2.14 4.67 15.53
C GLY A 2 -2.96 5.60 14.64
N GLN A 3 -3.36 6.75 15.16
CA GLN A 3 -4.17 7.73 14.41
C GLN A 3 -3.39 8.41 13.27
N LEU A 4 -2.11 8.75 13.48
CA LEU A 4 -1.27 9.30 12.40
C LEU A 4 -1.04 8.29 11.27
N LYS A 5 -0.76 7.03 11.61
CA LYS A 5 -0.60 5.94 10.65
C LYS A 5 -1.83 5.82 9.75
N LEU A 6 -3.01 5.81 10.36
CA LEU A 6 -4.28 5.68 9.66
C LEU A 6 -4.57 6.91 8.79
N PHE A 7 -4.48 8.10 9.38
CA PHE A 7 -4.68 9.37 8.67
C PHE A 7 -3.82 9.49 7.40
N LEU A 8 -2.53 9.13 7.47
CA LEU A 8 -1.66 9.21 6.30
C LEU A 8 -2.05 8.22 5.20
N SER A 9 -2.49 7.00 5.57
CA SER A 9 -3.03 6.05 4.60
C SER A 9 -4.32 6.56 3.95
N GLU A 10 -5.17 7.23 4.70
CA GLU A 10 -6.40 7.84 4.21
C GLU A 10 -6.12 9.03 3.27
N VAL A 11 -5.17 9.91 3.62
CA VAL A 11 -4.76 11.02 2.74
C VAL A 11 -4.19 10.47 1.42
N GLU A 12 -3.34 9.46 1.48
CA GLU A 12 -2.76 8.83 0.29
C GLU A 12 -3.85 8.19 -0.60
N PHE A 13 -4.79 7.49 0.01
CA PHE A 13 -5.92 6.90 -0.71
C PHE A 13 -6.85 7.95 -1.32
N LEU A 14 -7.28 8.94 -0.54
CA LEU A 14 -8.21 9.97 -1.01
C LEU A 14 -7.58 10.89 -2.06
N THR A 15 -6.26 11.08 -2.05
CA THR A 15 -5.54 11.76 -3.13
C THR A 15 -5.75 11.02 -4.45
N LYS A 16 -5.57 9.70 -4.48
CA LYS A 16 -5.84 8.86 -5.67
C LYS A 16 -7.31 8.86 -6.08
N VAL A 17 -8.22 8.83 -5.10
CA VAL A 17 -9.67 8.91 -5.35
C VAL A 17 -10.01 10.20 -6.11
N VAL A 18 -9.48 11.34 -5.68
CA VAL A 18 -9.74 12.63 -6.33
C VAL A 18 -9.14 12.68 -7.74
N GLU A 19 -7.92 12.18 -7.92
CA GLU A 19 -7.28 12.09 -9.24
C GLU A 19 -8.09 11.23 -10.21
N ASP A 20 -8.46 10.01 -9.79
CA ASP A 20 -9.24 9.09 -10.62
C ASP A 20 -10.66 9.62 -10.90
N ALA A 21 -11.32 10.22 -9.90
CA ALA A 21 -12.64 10.84 -10.08
C ALA A 21 -12.62 12.02 -11.07
N LYS A 22 -11.56 12.82 -11.02
CA LYS A 22 -11.34 13.92 -11.98
C LYS A 22 -11.14 13.39 -13.40
N ILE A 23 -10.36 12.33 -13.57
CA ILE A 23 -10.16 11.67 -14.87
C ILE A 23 -11.48 11.10 -15.41
N LYS A 24 -12.28 10.47 -14.53
CA LYS A 24 -13.61 9.93 -14.88
C LYS A 24 -14.62 11.03 -15.19
N GLY A 25 -14.40 12.27 -14.76
CA GLY A 25 -15.35 13.38 -14.89
C GLY A 25 -16.55 13.27 -13.97
N SER A 26 -16.37 12.70 -12.78
CA SER A 26 -17.46 12.43 -11.84
C SER A 26 -18.03 13.70 -11.23
N ALA A 27 -19.36 13.75 -11.10
CA ALA A 27 -20.07 14.89 -10.52
C ALA A 27 -20.05 14.87 -8.97
N GLU A 28 -19.94 13.70 -8.36
CA GLU A 28 -19.90 13.48 -6.91
C GLU A 28 -18.85 12.43 -6.57
N ILE A 29 -18.21 12.60 -5.41
CA ILE A 29 -17.31 11.59 -4.82
C ILE A 29 -17.90 11.16 -3.48
N VAL A 30 -18.17 9.86 -3.35
CA VAL A 30 -18.68 9.25 -2.11
C VAL A 30 -17.60 8.34 -1.54
N PHE A 31 -17.23 8.57 -0.30
CA PHE A 31 -16.29 7.74 0.44
C PHE A 31 -17.01 6.97 1.54
N ILE A 32 -17.16 5.68 1.35
CA ILE A 32 -17.78 4.73 2.28
C ILE A 32 -16.67 4.12 3.13
N TYR A 33 -16.79 4.18 4.44
CA TYR A 33 -15.75 3.70 5.35
C TYR A 33 -16.32 2.79 6.43
N ALA A 34 -16.02 1.50 6.37
CA ALA A 34 -16.35 0.51 7.39
C ALA A 34 -15.22 0.39 8.41
N GLY A 35 -15.53 0.53 9.70
CA GLY A 35 -14.55 0.55 10.79
C GLY A 35 -13.94 1.93 11.04
N ALA A 36 -14.74 3.00 10.95
CA ALA A 36 -14.27 4.38 10.94
C ALA A 36 -14.20 5.06 12.32
N ALA A 37 -14.72 4.44 13.39
CA ALA A 37 -14.67 5.05 14.74
C ALA A 37 -13.26 4.95 15.37
N PRO A 38 -12.92 5.86 16.27
CA PRO A 38 -13.71 6.99 16.77
C PRO A 38 -13.76 8.21 15.84
N GLY A 39 -12.96 8.24 14.75
CA GLY A 39 -12.97 9.34 13.79
C GLY A 39 -12.38 10.67 14.30
N ASP A 40 -11.36 10.61 15.17
CA ASP A 40 -10.75 11.79 15.81
C ASP A 40 -10.21 12.79 14.77
N HIS A 41 -9.54 12.27 13.73
CA HIS A 41 -8.93 13.06 12.67
C HIS A 41 -9.85 13.30 11.48
N THR A 42 -11.03 12.65 11.43
CA THR A 42 -11.92 12.68 10.25
C THR A 42 -12.39 14.08 9.91
N LYS A 43 -12.65 14.94 10.93
CA LYS A 43 -13.00 16.34 10.68
C LYS A 43 -11.90 17.07 9.91
N TYR A 44 -10.65 16.84 10.27
CA TYR A 44 -9.51 17.44 9.58
C TYR A 44 -9.33 16.83 8.20
N LEU A 45 -9.44 15.50 8.07
CA LEU A 45 -9.40 14.80 6.79
C LEU A 45 -10.46 15.35 5.80
N ALA A 46 -11.70 15.51 6.24
CA ALA A 46 -12.77 16.09 5.42
C ALA A 46 -12.49 17.56 5.04
N SER A 47 -11.77 18.31 5.86
CA SER A 47 -11.36 19.67 5.50
C SER A 47 -10.26 19.73 4.43
N LEU A 48 -9.47 18.68 4.30
CA LEU A 48 -8.50 18.52 3.21
C LEU A 48 -9.19 18.15 1.89
N PHE A 49 -10.29 17.39 1.96
CA PHE A 49 -11.03 16.89 0.79
C PHE A 49 -12.50 17.38 0.80
N PRO A 50 -12.74 18.68 0.66
CA PRO A 50 -14.08 19.27 0.83
C PRO A 50 -15.11 18.87 -0.24
N MET A 51 -14.65 18.23 -1.33
CA MET A 51 -15.51 17.72 -2.41
C MET A 51 -16.00 16.30 -2.15
N ILE A 52 -15.50 15.60 -1.10
CA ILE A 52 -15.83 14.21 -0.80
C ILE A 52 -16.94 14.16 0.23
N ARG A 53 -17.96 13.35 -0.03
CA ARG A 53 -18.99 12.98 0.94
C ARG A 53 -18.56 11.72 1.69
N PHE A 54 -18.47 11.82 3.01
CA PHE A 54 -18.03 10.76 3.91
C PHE A 54 -19.22 10.04 4.52
N GLU A 55 -19.31 8.74 4.32
CA GLU A 55 -20.30 7.82 4.91
C GLU A 55 -19.58 6.82 5.82
N LEU A 56 -19.62 7.06 7.13
CA LEU A 56 -18.76 6.40 8.11
C LEU A 56 -19.56 5.39 8.93
N TYR A 57 -19.15 4.14 8.94
CA TYR A 57 -19.81 3.04 9.64
C TYR A 57 -18.91 2.46 10.72
N ASP A 58 -19.42 2.34 11.93
CA ASP A 58 -18.77 1.63 13.04
C ASP A 58 -19.79 1.39 14.16
N PRO A 59 -19.80 0.24 14.86
CA PRO A 59 -20.67 0.01 16.01
C PRO A 59 -20.31 0.89 17.22
N ASN A 60 -19.08 1.43 17.27
CA ASN A 60 -18.63 2.31 18.34
C ASN A 60 -19.04 3.77 18.08
N LYS A 61 -19.06 4.54 19.18
CA LYS A 61 -19.42 5.95 19.13
C LYS A 61 -18.37 6.78 18.38
N PHE A 62 -18.83 7.64 17.49
CA PHE A 62 -18.02 8.64 16.81
C PHE A 62 -17.80 9.89 17.66
N ILE A 63 -16.59 10.45 17.59
CA ILE A 63 -16.25 11.78 18.12
C ILE A 63 -16.61 12.85 17.08
N VAL A 64 -16.42 12.57 15.79
CA VAL A 64 -16.80 13.45 14.70
C VAL A 64 -18.33 13.57 14.63
N LYS A 65 -18.81 14.80 14.43
CA LYS A 65 -20.24 15.09 14.31
C LYS A 65 -20.68 15.10 12.86
N ASN A 66 -21.94 14.73 12.63
CA ASN A 66 -22.57 14.85 11.32
C ASN A 66 -22.52 16.29 10.81
N SER A 67 -22.30 16.44 9.53
CA SER A 67 -22.29 17.69 8.79
C SER A 67 -22.87 17.47 7.38
N LYS A 68 -22.84 18.49 6.54
CA LYS A 68 -23.24 18.34 5.13
C LYS A 68 -22.40 17.27 4.40
N MET A 69 -21.11 17.15 4.74
CA MET A 69 -20.16 16.26 4.05
C MET A 69 -19.79 15.01 4.87
N ILE A 70 -20.23 14.91 6.11
CA ILE A 70 -19.93 13.77 6.98
C ILE A 70 -21.22 13.22 7.55
N LYS A 71 -21.48 11.95 7.34
CA LYS A 71 -22.57 11.19 7.94
C LYS A 71 -22.00 9.99 8.68
N THR A 72 -22.41 9.80 9.93
CA THR A 72 -21.99 8.69 10.78
C THR A 72 -23.14 7.72 10.99
N HIS A 73 -22.87 6.43 10.85
CA HIS A 73 -23.79 5.32 11.09
C HIS A 73 -23.21 4.49 12.24
N VAL A 74 -23.84 4.62 13.44
CA VAL A 74 -23.41 3.88 14.64
C VAL A 74 -23.99 2.46 14.57
N GLN A 75 -23.43 1.65 13.69
CA GLN A 75 -23.83 0.26 13.42
C GLN A 75 -22.68 -0.51 12.75
N PHE A 76 -22.76 -1.83 12.77
CA PHE A 76 -21.91 -2.64 11.91
C PHE A 76 -22.21 -2.37 10.44
N PHE A 77 -21.19 -2.38 9.59
CA PHE A 77 -21.39 -2.45 8.15
C PHE A 77 -21.73 -3.90 7.79
N LEU A 78 -22.86 -4.12 7.15
CA LEU A 78 -23.40 -5.43 6.83
C LEU A 78 -23.60 -5.58 5.31
N GLU A 79 -23.95 -6.79 4.87
CA GLU A 79 -24.27 -7.08 3.46
C GLU A 79 -25.43 -6.22 2.93
N ILE A 80 -26.42 -5.91 3.77
CA ILE A 80 -27.52 -5.02 3.40
C ILE A 80 -27.04 -3.61 3.06
N ASP A 81 -26.08 -3.08 3.83
CA ASP A 81 -25.48 -1.76 3.55
C ASP A 81 -24.69 -1.82 2.22
N ALA A 82 -23.94 -2.91 1.99
CA ALA A 82 -23.24 -3.10 0.73
C ALA A 82 -24.21 -3.14 -0.47
N GLN A 83 -25.35 -3.80 -0.32
CA GLN A 83 -26.39 -3.85 -1.36
C GLN A 83 -27.05 -2.48 -1.59
N GLU A 84 -27.28 -1.71 -0.54
CA GLU A 84 -27.78 -0.32 -0.65
C GLU A 84 -26.80 0.56 -1.43
N TRP A 85 -25.49 0.45 -1.16
CA TRP A 85 -24.45 1.18 -1.89
C TRP A 85 -24.30 0.71 -3.35
N ALA A 86 -24.47 -0.58 -3.61
CA ALA A 86 -24.52 -1.09 -4.98
C ALA A 86 -25.73 -0.51 -5.77
N ASN A 87 -26.88 -0.39 -5.12
CA ASN A 87 -28.07 0.23 -5.72
C ASN A 87 -27.88 1.74 -5.91
N TYR A 88 -27.25 2.41 -4.93
CA TYR A 88 -26.88 3.81 -5.06
C TYR A 88 -25.96 4.05 -6.27
N ALA A 89 -24.90 3.27 -6.44
CA ALA A 89 -23.98 3.38 -7.56
C ALA A 89 -24.68 3.18 -8.93
N LYS A 90 -25.64 2.25 -9.01
CA LYS A 90 -26.43 2.02 -10.21
C LYS A 90 -27.36 3.20 -10.56
N SER A 91 -27.94 3.84 -9.54
CA SER A 91 -28.86 4.98 -9.72
C SER A 91 -28.12 6.31 -9.90
N HIS A 92 -26.83 6.38 -9.58
CA HIS A 92 -25.98 7.57 -9.69
C HIS A 92 -24.70 7.25 -10.50
N PRO A 93 -24.80 6.98 -11.80
CA PRO A 93 -23.67 6.53 -12.63
C PRO A 93 -22.54 7.56 -12.75
N ASP A 94 -22.84 8.83 -12.53
CA ASP A 94 -21.87 9.93 -12.53
C ASP A 94 -21.15 10.10 -11.20
N SER A 95 -21.49 9.32 -10.18
CA SER A 95 -20.80 9.32 -8.90
C SER A 95 -19.54 8.46 -8.97
N TYR A 96 -18.51 8.86 -8.23
CA TYR A 96 -17.33 8.06 -7.95
C TYR A 96 -17.47 7.44 -6.58
N ILE A 97 -17.48 6.12 -6.50
CA ILE A 97 -17.62 5.38 -5.25
C ILE A 97 -16.25 4.88 -4.80
N ALA A 98 -15.77 5.39 -3.68
CA ALA A 98 -14.58 4.92 -2.99
C ALA A 98 -14.99 4.13 -1.75
N PHE A 99 -14.40 2.95 -1.53
CA PHE A 99 -14.69 2.10 -0.38
C PHE A 99 -13.42 1.81 0.43
N CYS A 100 -13.51 2.03 1.74
CA CYS A 100 -12.45 1.70 2.69
C CYS A 100 -12.96 0.76 3.77
N SER A 101 -12.12 -0.21 4.16
CA SER A 101 -12.39 -1.05 5.32
C SER A 101 -11.16 -1.14 6.22
N ASP A 102 -11.32 -0.72 7.48
CA ASP A 102 -10.33 -0.87 8.56
C ASP A 102 -10.92 -1.65 9.74
N ILE A 103 -11.84 -2.59 9.46
CA ILE A 103 -12.48 -3.41 10.50
C ILE A 103 -11.46 -4.25 11.26
N ARG A 104 -11.76 -4.50 12.53
CA ARG A 104 -11.01 -5.39 13.40
C ARG A 104 -11.95 -6.12 14.36
N SER A 105 -11.91 -7.45 14.33
CA SER A 105 -12.51 -8.27 15.37
C SER A 105 -11.48 -8.52 16.48
N GLU A 106 -11.91 -8.45 17.72
CA GLU A 106 -11.10 -8.79 18.87
C GLU A 106 -11.47 -10.20 19.39
N PRO A 107 -10.51 -10.98 19.87
CA PRO A 107 -9.06 -10.74 19.84
C PRO A 107 -8.46 -10.85 18.43
N ALA A 108 -7.27 -10.24 18.22
CA ALA A 108 -6.59 -10.23 16.91
C ALA A 108 -5.90 -11.58 16.63
N THR A 109 -6.69 -12.65 16.51
CA THR A 109 -6.22 -13.99 16.11
C THR A 109 -6.12 -14.11 14.60
N GLU A 110 -5.38 -15.11 14.10
CA GLU A 110 -5.29 -15.38 12.65
C GLU A 110 -6.67 -15.63 12.04
N GLU A 111 -7.51 -16.40 12.72
CA GLU A 111 -8.89 -16.70 12.31
C GLU A 111 -9.74 -15.42 12.17
N ASN A 112 -9.65 -14.50 13.14
CA ASN A 112 -10.37 -13.24 13.07
C ASN A 112 -9.82 -12.32 11.97
N VAL A 113 -8.53 -12.37 11.68
CA VAL A 113 -7.94 -11.63 10.55
C VAL A 113 -8.45 -12.17 9.23
N GLU A 114 -8.45 -13.48 9.04
CA GLU A 114 -8.97 -14.13 7.83
C GLU A 114 -10.46 -13.84 7.64
N ARG A 115 -11.24 -13.94 8.72
CA ARG A 115 -12.66 -13.58 8.70
C ARG A 115 -12.90 -12.13 8.29
N ASN A 116 -12.14 -11.18 8.84
CA ASN A 116 -12.26 -9.78 8.48
C ASN A 116 -11.88 -9.53 7.01
N MET A 117 -10.85 -10.19 6.51
CA MET A 117 -10.46 -10.12 5.10
C MET A 117 -11.56 -10.69 4.19
N THR A 118 -12.19 -11.80 4.58
CA THR A 118 -13.31 -12.37 3.85
C THR A 118 -14.51 -11.41 3.80
N MET A 119 -14.93 -10.89 4.95
CA MET A 119 -16.07 -9.97 5.03
C MET A 119 -15.86 -8.72 4.15
N GLN A 120 -14.72 -8.06 4.24
CA GLN A 120 -14.46 -6.85 3.45
C GLN A 120 -14.40 -7.14 1.94
N ARG A 121 -13.93 -8.33 1.53
CA ARG A 121 -13.96 -8.79 0.14
C ARG A 121 -15.39 -9.01 -0.35
N GLU A 122 -16.24 -9.70 0.43
CA GLU A 122 -17.64 -9.93 0.10
C GLU A 122 -18.40 -8.61 -0.10
N TRP A 123 -18.17 -7.62 0.78
CA TRP A 123 -18.76 -6.29 0.60
C TRP A 123 -18.28 -5.60 -0.68
N TRP A 124 -16.99 -5.72 -0.99
CA TRP A 124 -16.44 -5.16 -2.22
C TRP A 124 -17.05 -5.81 -3.47
N GLU A 125 -17.22 -7.13 -3.48
CA GLU A 125 -17.83 -7.86 -4.59
C GLU A 125 -19.28 -7.36 -4.85
N VAL A 126 -20.02 -7.05 -3.79
CA VAL A 126 -21.40 -6.52 -3.87
C VAL A 126 -21.42 -5.06 -4.33
N ILE A 127 -20.64 -4.18 -3.70
CA ILE A 127 -20.62 -2.73 -4.00
C ILE A 127 -20.02 -2.46 -5.37
N ASN A 128 -18.94 -3.18 -5.72
CA ASN A 128 -18.12 -2.98 -6.91
C ASN A 128 -17.69 -1.51 -7.11
N PRO A 129 -17.02 -0.90 -6.10
CA PRO A 129 -16.65 0.52 -6.10
C PRO A 129 -15.56 0.83 -7.11
N ASP A 130 -15.42 2.09 -7.49
CA ASP A 130 -14.41 2.54 -8.47
C ASP A 130 -12.98 2.33 -7.95
N LEU A 131 -12.73 2.64 -6.66
CA LEU A 131 -11.46 2.40 -5.98
C LEU A 131 -11.69 1.92 -4.55
N THR A 132 -10.86 0.99 -4.11
CA THR A 132 -10.99 0.35 -2.79
C THR A 132 -9.66 0.40 -2.05
N MET A 133 -9.72 0.62 -0.72
CA MET A 133 -8.59 0.44 0.18
C MET A 133 -8.99 -0.47 1.34
N PHE A 134 -8.30 -1.58 1.48
CA PHE A 134 -8.51 -2.52 2.58
C PHE A 134 -7.35 -2.58 3.54
N LYS A 135 -7.66 -2.77 4.82
CA LYS A 135 -6.69 -3.32 5.76
C LYS A 135 -6.27 -4.68 5.25
N PHE A 136 -4.98 -4.86 5.05
CA PHE A 136 -4.44 -6.05 4.42
C PHE A 136 -3.31 -6.62 5.26
N ARG A 137 -3.47 -7.88 5.63
CA ARG A 137 -2.46 -8.67 6.31
C ARG A 137 -2.64 -10.13 5.95
N LEU A 138 -1.66 -10.73 5.31
CA LEU A 138 -1.70 -12.17 5.04
C LEU A 138 -1.43 -12.99 6.30
N PRO A 139 -1.94 -14.22 6.38
CA PRO A 139 -1.64 -15.14 7.47
C PRO A 139 -0.14 -15.42 7.60
N TRP A 140 0.32 -15.68 8.82
CA TRP A 140 1.73 -15.99 9.10
C TRP A 140 2.10 -17.45 8.82
N ASN A 141 1.23 -18.24 8.25
CA ASN A 141 1.49 -19.61 7.82
C ASN A 141 2.01 -19.65 6.39
N LYS A 142 2.72 -20.73 6.07
CA LYS A 142 3.10 -21.02 4.67
C LYS A 142 1.88 -21.28 3.83
N GLY A 143 1.95 -20.92 2.57
CA GLY A 143 0.88 -21.12 1.62
C GLY A 143 0.51 -19.86 0.88
N THR A 144 -0.70 -19.86 0.34
CA THR A 144 -1.20 -18.76 -0.49
C THR A 144 -2.57 -18.30 -0.02
N THR A 145 -2.81 -17.00 -0.17
CA THR A 145 -4.11 -16.39 0.08
C THR A 145 -4.65 -15.82 -1.22
N GLU A 146 -5.84 -16.25 -1.62
CA GLU A 146 -6.52 -15.72 -2.79
C GLU A 146 -7.28 -14.44 -2.43
N TYR A 147 -6.91 -13.33 -3.11
CA TYR A 147 -7.45 -12.01 -2.81
C TYR A 147 -7.39 -11.09 -4.05
N PRO A 148 -8.15 -9.97 -4.10
CA PRO A 148 -8.10 -9.05 -5.23
C PRO A 148 -6.69 -8.57 -5.56
N GLU A 149 -6.35 -8.53 -6.84
CA GLU A 149 -5.09 -7.96 -7.33
C GLU A 149 -5.07 -6.46 -7.08
N GLY A 150 -4.01 -5.99 -6.42
CA GLY A 150 -3.89 -4.59 -6.07
C GLY A 150 -2.48 -4.18 -5.68
N GLU A 151 -2.34 -2.91 -5.39
CA GLU A 151 -1.10 -2.29 -4.92
C GLU A 151 -1.04 -2.36 -3.39
N ILE A 152 0.02 -2.97 -2.86
CA ILE A 152 0.23 -3.10 -1.41
C ILE A 152 1.02 -1.90 -0.91
N TYR A 153 0.38 -1.06 -0.09
CA TYR A 153 0.98 0.14 0.50
C TYR A 153 1.44 -0.13 1.93
N ILE A 154 2.72 0.17 2.18
CA ILE A 154 3.27 0.14 3.53
C ILE A 154 2.72 1.34 4.31
N GLN A 155 2.20 1.09 5.49
CA GLN A 155 1.81 2.17 6.38
C GLN A 155 3.04 2.85 6.99
N LEU A 156 2.97 4.17 7.16
CA LEU A 156 3.99 4.92 7.87
C LEU A 156 3.80 4.78 9.38
N TYR A 157 4.89 4.85 10.12
CA TYR A 157 4.92 4.74 11.58
C TYR A 157 4.26 3.47 12.14
N PRO A 158 4.42 2.29 11.51
CA PRO A 158 3.89 1.05 12.05
C PRO A 158 4.71 0.60 13.27
N GLY A 159 4.19 -0.34 14.02
CA GLY A 159 5.00 -1.08 15.01
C GLY A 159 6.17 -1.81 14.33
N ALA A 160 7.28 -2.01 15.05
CA ALA A 160 8.49 -2.61 14.49
C ALA A 160 8.31 -4.05 13.94
N THR A 161 7.27 -4.74 14.34
CA THR A 161 6.93 -6.10 13.89
C THR A 161 5.62 -6.17 13.12
N SER A 162 5.04 -5.02 12.74
CA SER A 162 3.75 -4.99 12.05
C SER A 162 3.87 -5.51 10.63
N THR A 163 3.03 -6.48 10.28
CA THR A 163 2.82 -6.94 8.91
C THR A 163 1.53 -6.40 8.30
N GLU A 164 0.88 -5.44 8.96
CA GLU A 164 -0.31 -4.78 8.45
C GLU A 164 0.04 -3.73 7.41
N THR A 165 -0.62 -3.81 6.27
CA THR A 165 -0.50 -2.88 5.13
C THR A 165 -1.87 -2.39 4.69
N ARG A 166 -1.92 -1.65 3.59
CA ARG A 166 -3.15 -1.30 2.88
C ARG A 166 -3.06 -1.87 1.46
N LEU A 167 -4.11 -2.56 1.03
CA LEU A 167 -4.27 -2.99 -0.35
C LEU A 167 -5.20 -2.03 -1.06
N ILE A 168 -4.72 -1.40 -2.14
CA ILE A 168 -5.50 -0.49 -2.98
C ILE A 168 -5.71 -1.14 -4.33
N PHE A 169 -6.96 -1.21 -4.78
CA PHE A 169 -7.32 -1.85 -6.03
C PHE A 169 -8.60 -1.27 -6.63
N LYS A 170 -8.74 -1.43 -7.93
CA LYS A 170 -9.83 -0.86 -8.72
C LYS A 170 -11.01 -1.82 -8.84
N LYS A 171 -12.08 -1.28 -9.34
CA LYS A 171 -13.27 -2.00 -9.80
C LYS A 171 -12.89 -3.21 -10.67
N ASN A 172 -13.59 -4.33 -10.48
CA ASN A 172 -13.37 -5.55 -11.25
C ASN A 172 -11.93 -6.12 -11.16
N ALA A 173 -11.22 -5.89 -10.05
CA ALA A 173 -9.92 -6.49 -9.82
C ALA A 173 -9.99 -8.01 -9.93
N LYS A 174 -8.98 -8.63 -10.55
CA LYS A 174 -8.89 -10.09 -10.65
C LYS A 174 -8.51 -10.68 -9.30
N MET A 175 -8.97 -11.89 -9.03
CA MET A 175 -8.50 -12.66 -7.89
C MET A 175 -7.14 -13.28 -8.24
N ILE A 176 -6.16 -13.09 -7.36
CA ILE A 176 -4.82 -13.68 -7.50
C ILE A 176 -4.39 -14.37 -6.21
N LYS A 177 -3.41 -15.27 -6.30
CA LYS A 177 -2.83 -15.95 -5.13
C LYS A 177 -1.58 -15.21 -4.69
N TYR A 178 -1.64 -14.63 -3.50
CA TYR A 178 -0.50 -14.03 -2.82
C TYR A 178 0.27 -15.09 -2.05
N ASP A 179 1.60 -15.06 -2.11
CA ASP A 179 2.48 -15.90 -1.29
C ASP A 179 2.62 -15.29 0.11
N ASN A 180 2.11 -16.00 1.12
CA ASN A 180 2.10 -15.52 2.51
C ASN A 180 3.52 -15.35 3.07
N GLU A 181 4.42 -16.27 2.77
CA GLU A 181 5.80 -16.25 3.27
C GLU A 181 6.60 -15.11 2.61
N GLN A 182 6.43 -14.90 1.31
CA GLN A 182 7.06 -13.78 0.60
C GLN A 182 6.59 -12.43 1.15
N TYR A 183 5.28 -12.30 1.41
CA TYR A 183 4.70 -11.09 2.00
C TYR A 183 5.28 -10.80 3.38
N GLU A 184 5.29 -11.78 4.27
CA GLU A 184 5.85 -11.64 5.62
C GLU A 184 7.32 -11.25 5.57
N ARG A 185 8.13 -11.94 4.77
CA ARG A 185 9.56 -11.66 4.60
C ARG A 185 9.80 -10.23 4.07
N ALA A 186 9.02 -9.79 3.09
CA ALA A 186 9.14 -8.45 2.53
C ALA A 186 8.90 -7.37 3.59
N LEU A 187 7.86 -7.52 4.42
CA LEU A 187 7.55 -6.58 5.49
C LEU A 187 8.55 -6.64 6.63
N TYR A 188 9.03 -7.82 6.94
CA TYR A 188 10.06 -8.00 7.97
C TYR A 188 11.36 -7.29 7.55
N TYR A 189 11.80 -7.49 6.30
CA TYR A 189 12.94 -6.78 5.73
C TYR A 189 12.71 -5.27 5.73
N HIS A 190 11.52 -4.81 5.32
CA HIS A 190 11.20 -3.39 5.34
C HIS A 190 11.32 -2.81 6.74
N ASN A 191 10.66 -3.42 7.72
CA ASN A 191 10.63 -2.92 9.10
C ASN A 191 12.00 -2.90 9.78
N ARG A 192 12.90 -3.80 9.40
CA ARG A 192 14.21 -3.96 10.04
C ARG A 192 15.34 -3.27 9.31
N ILE A 193 15.27 -3.22 7.98
CA ILE A 193 16.37 -2.76 7.15
C ILE A 193 16.00 -1.49 6.40
N SER A 194 14.90 -1.50 5.60
CA SER A 194 14.59 -0.36 4.75
C SER A 194 14.23 0.89 5.55
N ARG A 195 13.48 0.76 6.64
CA ARG A 195 13.07 1.91 7.47
C ARG A 195 14.24 2.61 8.16
N SER A 196 15.35 1.91 8.42
CA SER A 196 16.53 2.46 9.09
C SER A 196 17.51 3.15 8.15
N LYS A 197 17.32 3.04 6.84
CA LYS A 197 18.17 3.73 5.86
C LYS A 197 17.88 5.23 5.84
N GLU A 198 18.89 6.02 5.48
CA GLU A 198 18.69 7.42 5.18
C GLU A 198 18.11 7.61 3.78
N TYR A 199 17.14 8.51 3.68
CA TYR A 199 16.48 8.89 2.44
C TYR A 199 16.70 10.37 2.17
N THR A 200 16.81 10.75 0.91
CA THR A 200 16.94 12.15 0.52
C THR A 200 15.56 12.80 0.53
N LEU A 201 15.43 13.88 1.33
CA LEU A 201 14.24 14.73 1.31
C LEU A 201 14.33 15.73 0.17
N SER A 202 13.26 15.88 -0.58
CA SER A 202 13.21 16.80 -1.74
C SER A 202 12.96 18.25 -1.37
N SER A 203 12.32 18.51 -0.21
CA SER A 203 11.86 19.86 0.17
C SER A 203 12.81 20.64 1.06
N GLY A 204 13.83 20.00 1.63
CA GLY A 204 14.70 20.63 2.64
C GLY A 204 13.99 20.96 3.96
N ILE A 205 12.73 20.57 4.14
CA ILE A 205 12.01 20.69 5.41
C ILE A 205 12.51 19.57 6.32
N VAL A 206 13.06 19.98 7.46
CA VAL A 206 13.72 19.04 8.37
C VAL A 206 12.69 18.25 9.17
N LEU A 207 12.22 17.19 8.57
CA LEU A 207 11.89 15.97 9.27
C LEU A 207 13.15 15.12 9.32
N ASP A 208 13.12 14.05 10.08
CA ASP A 208 14.17 13.04 10.05
C ASP A 208 14.27 12.41 8.64
N LYS A 209 15.46 12.06 8.21
CA LYS A 209 15.70 11.41 6.91
C LYS A 209 15.28 9.93 6.87
N CYS A 210 14.50 9.45 7.84
CA CYS A 210 14.03 8.09 7.87
C CYS A 210 12.90 7.85 6.82
N TYR A 211 12.63 6.59 6.53
CA TYR A 211 11.56 6.20 5.59
C TYR A 211 10.20 6.82 5.93
N ASP A 212 9.81 6.78 7.21
CA ASP A 212 8.49 7.25 7.64
C ASP A 212 8.33 8.75 7.43
N CYS A 213 9.35 9.55 7.76
CA CYS A 213 9.34 11.00 7.58
C CYS A 213 9.37 11.39 6.11
N THR A 214 10.18 10.70 5.31
CA THR A 214 10.25 10.90 3.86
C THR A 214 8.92 10.51 3.20
N GLY A 215 8.31 9.42 3.64
CA GLY A 215 7.00 8.99 3.16
C GLY A 215 5.88 9.95 3.54
N PHE A 216 5.93 10.54 4.73
CA PHE A 216 4.98 11.57 5.13
C PHE A 216 5.09 12.82 4.24
N GLU A 217 6.30 13.31 4.02
CA GLU A 217 6.54 14.42 3.09
C GLU A 217 6.02 14.09 1.69
N PHE A 218 6.30 12.90 1.20
CA PHE A 218 5.84 12.44 -0.10
C PHE A 218 4.30 12.47 -0.22
N ILE A 219 3.58 11.88 0.75
CA ILE A 219 2.11 11.86 0.74
C ILE A 219 1.54 13.28 0.70
N MET A 220 2.08 14.18 1.52
CA MET A 220 1.58 15.55 1.57
C MET A 220 1.91 16.33 0.30
N ASN A 221 3.04 16.06 -0.34
CA ASN A 221 3.37 16.65 -1.64
C ASN A 221 2.43 16.16 -2.75
N GLU A 222 2.09 14.85 -2.79
CA GLU A 222 1.10 14.34 -3.75
C GLU A 222 -0.27 15.00 -3.52
N TYR A 223 -0.70 15.15 -2.26
CA TYR A 223 -1.91 15.90 -1.95
C TYR A 223 -1.87 17.36 -2.45
N ILE A 224 -0.74 18.07 -2.26
CA ILE A 224 -0.58 19.46 -2.73
C ILE A 224 -0.76 19.56 -4.26
N LYS A 225 -0.29 18.57 -5.02
CA LYS A 225 -0.42 18.55 -6.49
C LYS A 225 -1.86 18.53 -6.97
N LEU A 226 -2.81 18.11 -6.15
CA LEU A 226 -4.24 18.18 -6.48
C LEU A 226 -4.73 19.63 -6.68
N GLY A 227 -4.01 20.62 -6.14
CA GLY A 227 -4.37 22.04 -6.22
C GLY A 227 -5.59 22.43 -5.37
N ILE A 228 -6.06 21.55 -4.49
CA ILE A 228 -7.22 21.82 -3.60
C ILE A 228 -6.85 22.83 -2.52
N ASN A 229 -5.63 22.73 -2.01
CA ASN A 229 -5.11 23.53 -0.90
C ASN A 229 -3.80 24.19 -1.31
N ILE A 230 -3.77 25.53 -1.29
CA ILE A 230 -2.60 26.33 -1.70
C ILE A 230 -1.60 26.53 -0.58
N LYS A 231 -1.81 25.91 0.60
CA LYS A 231 -0.89 26.02 1.73
C LYS A 231 0.45 25.35 1.40
N PRO A 232 1.57 25.97 1.82
CA PRO A 232 2.88 25.32 1.67
C PRO A 232 2.99 24.08 2.56
N LEU A 233 3.84 23.14 2.15
CA LEU A 233 4.04 21.87 2.83
C LEU A 233 4.31 22.03 4.34
N SER A 234 5.16 22.97 4.74
CA SER A 234 5.46 23.24 6.15
C SER A 234 4.24 23.59 6.99
N MET A 235 3.30 24.34 6.41
CA MET A 235 2.03 24.65 7.08
C MET A 235 1.15 23.40 7.24
N LEU A 236 1.02 22.58 6.20
CA LEU A 236 0.24 21.35 6.26
C LEU A 236 0.82 20.36 7.28
N LEU A 237 2.13 20.19 7.32
CA LEU A 237 2.80 19.33 8.32
C LEU A 237 2.50 19.82 9.75
N ASN A 238 2.55 21.13 10.00
CA ASN A 238 2.20 21.72 11.29
C ASN A 238 0.71 21.51 11.63
N GLU A 239 -0.18 21.60 10.66
CA GLU A 239 -1.63 21.35 10.87
C GLU A 239 -1.89 19.88 11.19
N VAL A 240 -1.23 18.94 10.52
CA VAL A 240 -1.31 17.51 10.85
C VAL A 240 -0.88 17.28 12.30
N GLN A 241 0.24 17.88 12.72
CA GLN A 241 0.70 17.76 14.11
C GLN A 241 -0.30 18.28 15.15
N LYS A 242 -1.08 19.30 14.80
CA LYS A 242 -2.10 19.88 15.69
C LYS A 242 -3.41 19.08 15.73
N ASN A 243 -3.82 18.54 14.58
CA ASN A 243 -5.15 17.96 14.39
C ASN A 243 -5.20 16.44 14.48
N VAL A 244 -4.05 15.77 14.41
CA VAL A 244 -3.98 14.30 14.44
C VAL A 244 -3.32 13.84 15.73
N ALA A 245 -4.04 13.07 16.54
CA ALA A 245 -3.55 12.58 17.82
C ALA A 245 -2.32 11.67 17.63
N GLY A 246 -1.30 11.88 18.48
CA GLY A 246 -0.06 11.08 18.45
C GLY A 246 0.95 11.50 17.38
N ALA A 247 0.66 12.54 16.60
CA ALA A 247 1.63 13.13 15.70
C ALA A 247 2.76 13.81 16.50
N TYR A 248 3.95 13.29 16.42
CA TYR A 248 5.25 13.90 16.80
C TYR A 248 5.55 14.27 18.26
N LYS A 249 4.65 14.17 19.20
CA LYS A 249 4.95 14.69 20.55
C LYS A 249 6.14 14.02 21.26
N ASN A 250 6.56 12.82 20.83
CA ASN A 250 7.66 12.07 21.49
C ASN A 250 8.30 10.97 20.64
N ILE A 251 8.44 11.12 19.33
CA ILE A 251 9.25 10.14 18.58
C ILE A 251 10.71 10.53 18.77
N LYS A 252 11.37 9.94 19.74
CA LYS A 252 12.82 9.86 19.75
C LYS A 252 13.21 8.85 18.66
N THR A 253 13.35 9.33 17.45
CA THR A 253 13.74 8.58 16.25
C THR A 253 15.03 7.79 16.50
N GLN A 254 15.96 8.34 17.31
CA GLN A 254 17.15 7.62 17.75
C GLN A 254 16.86 6.29 18.45
N THR A 255 15.77 6.17 19.21
CA THR A 255 15.45 4.90 19.89
C THR A 255 14.99 3.84 18.90
N ILE A 256 14.22 4.23 17.88
CA ILE A 256 13.79 3.31 16.81
C ILE A 256 14.99 2.89 15.96
N LEU A 257 15.84 3.82 15.57
CA LEU A 257 17.07 3.56 14.83
C LEU A 257 18.04 2.67 15.62
N GLN A 258 18.17 2.88 16.93
CA GLN A 258 19.05 2.08 17.80
C GLN A 258 18.52 0.66 17.99
N ILE A 259 17.23 0.50 18.26
CA ILE A 259 16.57 -0.84 18.36
C ILE A 259 16.65 -1.55 17.00
N THR A 260 16.45 -0.83 15.90
CA THR A 260 16.53 -1.40 14.55
C THR A 260 17.95 -1.82 14.21
N LYS A 261 18.96 -1.06 14.62
CA LYS A 261 20.38 -1.39 14.39
C LYS A 261 20.83 -2.65 15.16
N GLU A 262 20.42 -2.80 16.42
CA GLU A 262 20.74 -4.00 17.22
C GLU A 262 20.08 -5.26 16.67
N LEU A 263 18.87 -5.14 16.10
CA LEU A 263 18.16 -6.24 15.46
C LEU A 263 18.62 -6.48 14.02
N ASP A 264 19.20 -5.47 13.35
CA ASP A 264 19.64 -5.50 11.95
C ASP A 264 20.77 -6.51 11.75
N ASP A 265 21.75 -6.54 12.66
CA ASP A 265 22.89 -7.47 12.58
C ASP A 265 22.45 -8.93 12.74
N TYR A 266 21.45 -9.20 13.59
CA TYR A 266 20.92 -10.55 13.82
C TYR A 266 20.11 -11.04 12.61
N TYR A 267 19.24 -10.20 12.03
CA TYR A 267 18.34 -10.61 10.95
C TYR A 267 18.96 -10.50 9.56
N ARG A 268 19.93 -9.60 9.35
CA ARG A 268 20.67 -9.49 8.08
C ARG A 268 21.29 -10.83 7.70
N HIS A 269 21.92 -11.50 8.67
CA HIS A 269 22.54 -12.79 8.45
C HIS A 269 21.53 -13.90 8.05
N GLN A 270 20.33 -13.90 8.65
CA GLN A 270 19.27 -14.85 8.28
C GLN A 270 18.68 -14.58 6.90
N TYR A 271 18.51 -13.31 6.51
CA TYR A 271 17.96 -12.95 5.20
C TYR A 271 18.97 -13.15 4.06
N GLU A 272 20.25 -12.94 4.28
CA GLU A 272 21.30 -13.25 3.32
C GLU A 272 21.39 -14.75 3.04
N GLN A 273 21.23 -15.57 4.06
CA GLN A 273 21.18 -17.04 3.91
C GLN A 273 19.92 -17.52 3.17
N CYS A 274 18.80 -16.82 3.25
CA CYS A 274 17.58 -17.14 2.51
C CYS A 274 17.60 -16.68 1.05
N GLY A 275 18.67 -16.04 0.57
CA GLY A 275 18.78 -15.56 -0.82
C GLY A 275 17.90 -14.35 -1.16
N TYR A 276 17.29 -13.72 -0.18
CA TYR A 276 16.41 -12.55 -0.35
C TYR A 276 17.26 -11.28 -0.48
N LYS A 277 17.60 -10.90 -1.70
CA LYS A 277 18.52 -9.78 -1.96
C LYS A 277 17.88 -8.39 -1.99
N SER A 278 16.57 -8.28 -2.06
CA SER A 278 15.89 -6.97 -2.07
C SER A 278 14.45 -7.07 -1.63
N CYS A 279 14.04 -6.21 -0.71
CA CYS A 279 12.65 -5.79 -0.64
C CYS A 279 12.40 -4.85 -1.82
N ALA A 280 11.38 -5.12 -2.61
CA ALA A 280 10.98 -4.26 -3.72
C ALA A 280 10.25 -2.99 -3.25
N VAL A 281 10.74 -2.35 -2.18
CA VAL A 281 10.35 -0.99 -1.84
C VAL A 281 11.19 -0.08 -2.72
N CYS A 282 10.54 0.56 -3.67
CA CYS A 282 11.22 1.49 -4.57
C CYS A 282 11.72 2.69 -3.75
N PRO A 283 13.02 2.99 -3.74
CA PRO A 283 13.59 4.12 -2.97
C PRO A 283 13.16 5.50 -3.51
N SER A 284 12.55 5.56 -4.69
CA SER A 284 12.14 6.81 -5.35
C SER A 284 10.73 7.29 -4.97
N GLY A 285 10.24 6.97 -3.76
CA GLY A 285 8.93 7.44 -3.29
C GLY A 285 7.78 6.47 -3.51
N SER A 286 8.00 5.33 -4.15
CA SER A 286 6.97 4.27 -4.17
C SER A 286 6.84 3.68 -2.79
N ARG A 287 5.65 3.80 -2.23
CA ARG A 287 5.28 3.24 -0.93
C ARG A 287 4.70 1.82 -1.05
N GLN A 288 4.87 1.21 -2.22
CA GLN A 288 4.33 -0.10 -2.56
C GLN A 288 5.34 -1.20 -2.29
N ILE A 289 4.84 -2.34 -1.81
CA ILE A 289 5.55 -3.60 -1.83
C ILE A 289 5.07 -4.39 -3.04
N LYS A 290 6.00 -4.86 -3.85
CA LYS A 290 5.69 -5.88 -4.85
C LYS A 290 5.77 -7.26 -4.20
N VAL A 291 4.61 -7.81 -3.89
CA VAL A 291 4.47 -9.25 -3.65
C VAL A 291 4.00 -9.84 -4.96
N LEU A 292 4.88 -10.60 -5.62
CA LEU A 292 4.54 -11.23 -6.89
C LEU A 292 3.47 -12.31 -6.64
N SER A 293 2.49 -12.41 -7.51
CA SER A 293 1.58 -13.56 -7.52
C SER A 293 2.37 -14.81 -7.91
N ILE A 294 1.94 -15.99 -7.49
CA ILE A 294 2.58 -17.24 -7.87
C ILE A 294 2.64 -17.40 -9.40
N ALA A 295 1.56 -17.02 -10.10
CA ALA A 295 1.53 -17.04 -11.57
C ALA A 295 2.60 -16.12 -12.19
N THR A 296 2.88 -14.96 -11.58
CA THR A 296 3.94 -14.05 -12.03
C THR A 296 5.33 -14.65 -11.78
N ILE A 297 5.52 -15.30 -10.62
CA ILE A 297 6.78 -15.99 -10.28
C ILE A 297 7.05 -17.13 -11.27
N GLU A 298 6.06 -17.96 -11.53
CA GLU A 298 6.16 -19.08 -12.49
C GLU A 298 6.45 -18.58 -13.92
N ASN A 299 5.83 -17.47 -14.34
CA ASN A 299 6.11 -16.86 -15.63
C ASN A 299 7.53 -16.29 -15.71
N GLU A 300 8.00 -15.58 -14.69
CA GLU A 300 9.39 -15.07 -14.64
C GLU A 300 10.43 -16.20 -14.62
N GLU A 301 10.16 -17.29 -13.91
CA GLU A 301 11.03 -18.46 -13.91
C GLU A 301 11.06 -19.18 -15.27
N ASN A 302 9.91 -19.31 -15.93
CA ASN A 302 9.82 -19.89 -17.26
C ASN A 302 10.51 -19.02 -18.32
N GLU A 303 10.38 -17.70 -18.26
CA GLU A 303 11.13 -16.77 -19.12
C GLU A 303 12.64 -16.87 -18.89
N LYS A 304 13.10 -16.95 -17.64
CA LYS A 304 14.51 -17.14 -17.30
C LYS A 304 15.05 -18.47 -17.84
N LYS A 305 14.26 -19.55 -17.70
CA LYS A 305 14.63 -20.87 -18.28
C LYS A 305 14.73 -20.80 -19.79
N THR A 306 13.78 -20.16 -20.47
CA THR A 306 13.76 -19.98 -21.93
C THR A 306 14.96 -19.16 -22.40
N ARG A 307 15.26 -18.02 -21.78
CA ARG A 307 16.44 -17.19 -22.08
C ARG A 307 17.75 -17.97 -21.87
N THR A 308 17.82 -18.80 -20.83
CA THR A 308 19.02 -19.64 -20.56
C THR A 308 19.20 -20.73 -21.62
N MET A 309 18.10 -21.33 -22.11
CA MET A 309 18.13 -22.30 -23.21
C MET A 309 18.57 -21.68 -24.55
N ASP A 310 18.10 -20.46 -24.83
CA ASP A 310 18.49 -19.75 -26.07
C ASP A 310 19.96 -19.32 -26.04
N ILE A 311 20.48 -18.90 -24.89
CA ILE A 311 21.92 -18.61 -24.73
C ILE A 311 22.77 -19.87 -24.92
N ARG A 312 22.32 -21.03 -24.44
CA ARG A 312 23.01 -22.32 -24.66
C ARG A 312 22.97 -22.75 -26.13
N LYS A 313 21.81 -22.61 -26.81
CA LYS A 313 21.67 -22.90 -28.25
C LYS A 313 22.56 -22.02 -29.13
N ASN A 314 22.73 -20.74 -28.77
CA ASN A 314 23.59 -19.81 -29.49
C ASN A 314 25.07 -20.05 -29.23
N LYS A 315 25.48 -20.58 -28.07
CA LYS A 315 26.88 -20.98 -27.80
C LYS A 315 27.32 -22.27 -28.55
N THR A 316 26.36 -23.11 -28.94
CA THR A 316 26.66 -24.34 -29.71
C THR A 316 26.75 -24.10 -31.23
N LYS A 317 26.42 -22.88 -31.71
CA LYS A 317 26.56 -22.43 -33.10
C LYS A 317 27.76 -21.49 -33.27
N SER A 318 28.93 -21.84 -32.73
CA SER A 318 30.14 -21.12 -33.10
C SER A 318 30.51 -21.48 -34.54
N PRO A 319 30.91 -20.52 -35.38
CA PRO A 319 31.29 -20.80 -36.78
C PRO A 319 32.55 -21.65 -36.80
N LYS A 320 32.52 -22.71 -37.62
CA LYS A 320 33.70 -23.49 -37.95
C LYS A 320 34.74 -22.56 -38.58
N SER A 321 35.94 -22.54 -38.02
CA SER A 321 37.09 -21.84 -38.55
C SER A 321 37.33 -22.25 -40.03
N PRO A 322 37.69 -21.31 -40.93
CA PRO A 322 38.03 -21.65 -42.32
C PRO A 322 39.33 -22.46 -42.34
N LYS A 323 39.29 -23.56 -43.10
CA LYS A 323 40.47 -24.39 -43.41
C LYS A 323 41.53 -23.54 -44.11
N SER A 324 42.76 -23.55 -43.59
CA SER A 324 43.96 -22.99 -44.23
C SER A 324 44.16 -23.56 -45.59
N ALA A 325 44.24 -22.75 -46.64
CA ALA A 325 44.65 -23.11 -47.96
C ALA A 325 46.16 -23.27 -47.96
N GLU A 326 46.64 -24.45 -48.35
CA GLU A 326 48.04 -24.73 -48.66
C GLU A 326 48.48 -23.95 -49.92
N ILE A 327 49.43 -23.06 -49.73
CA ILE A 327 50.17 -22.43 -50.88
C ILE A 327 51.27 -23.33 -51.27
N SER A 328 51.11 -24.00 -52.42
CA SER A 328 52.21 -24.70 -53.07
C SER A 328 53.18 -23.69 -53.69
N ARG A 329 54.43 -23.70 -53.26
CA ARG A 329 55.52 -23.01 -53.89
C ARG A 329 55.99 -23.88 -55.06
N ASN A 330 55.97 -23.35 -56.25
CA ASN A 330 56.86 -23.79 -57.36
C ASN A 330 57.71 -22.59 -57.75
N GLN A 331 59.04 -22.81 -57.66
CA GLN A 331 60.07 -22.16 -58.42
C GLN A 331 60.50 -23.09 -59.58
N PRO A 332 61.16 -22.62 -60.57
CA PRO A 332 62.28 -21.70 -60.64
C PRO A 332 62.03 -20.36 -61.30
#